data_b484039c417e04c3a8981fa141f23981
#
_entry.id   b484039c417e04c3a8981fa141f23981
#
_cell.length_a   1.000
_cell.length_b   1.000
_cell.length_c   1.000
_cell.angle_alpha   90.00
_cell.angle_beta   90.00
_cell.angle_gamma   90.00
#
_symmetry.space_group_name_H-M   'P 1'
#
loop_
_entity.id
_entity.type
_entity.pdbx_description
1 polymer ?
#
loop_
_entity_poly.entity_id
_entity_poly.type
_entity_poly.pdbx_seq_one_letter_code
_entity_poly.pdbx_strand_id
1 'polypeptide(L)'
;CSIQDANSPNLEIDKIAGHEGTHGPDVSREGVQRDILPIVEGTTVNTKHGIVKTDHILFVAAGAFHVAKPADLIPELQGRFPIRVELEPLGTAEFVRILTEPRGSLVKQYMALLATEGLELSFDPSAIDRVAELATLVNERTENIGARRLHTVMEKLLDEISFEAPDM
;
A
#
# COMPACT_ATOMS: atom_id res chain seq x y z
N CYS A 1 4.30 -0.99 -17.05
CA CYS A 1 4.95 -2.25 -16.66
C CYS A 1 5.53 -2.05 -15.26
N SER A 2 4.77 -2.40 -14.23
CA SER A 2 5.25 -2.33 -12.86
C SER A 2 6.30 -3.43 -12.65
N ILE A 3 7.54 -3.06 -12.48
CA ILE A 3 8.52 -3.97 -11.89
C ILE A 3 8.24 -3.93 -10.38
N GLN A 4 7.21 -4.66 -9.96
CA GLN A 4 7.03 -5.02 -8.56
C GLN A 4 7.89 -6.27 -8.30
N ASP A 5 9.14 -6.05 -7.94
CA ASP A 5 9.85 -7.04 -7.13
C ASP A 5 9.22 -6.98 -5.74
N ALA A 6 8.60 -8.08 -5.32
CA ALA A 6 7.92 -8.21 -4.02
C ALA A 6 8.85 -8.00 -2.79
N ASN A 7 10.10 -7.63 -3.04
CA ASN A 7 11.13 -7.43 -2.03
C ASN A 7 11.82 -6.06 -2.12
N SER A 8 11.29 -5.12 -2.94
CA SER A 8 11.80 -3.75 -2.94
C SER A 8 11.11 -2.97 -1.82
N PRO A 9 11.86 -2.34 -0.91
CA PRO A 9 11.25 -1.45 0.06
C PRO A 9 10.55 -0.32 -0.70
N ASN A 10 9.23 -0.21 -0.55
CA ASN A 10 8.48 0.91 -1.08
C ASN A 10 8.98 2.17 -0.38
N LEU A 11 9.65 3.04 -1.12
CA LEU A 11 10.06 4.32 -0.62
C LEU A 11 8.84 5.23 -0.59
N GLU A 12 8.33 5.47 0.61
CA GLU A 12 7.25 6.43 0.79
C GLU A 12 7.83 7.86 0.73
N ILE A 13 7.43 8.61 -0.27
CA ILE A 13 8.01 9.93 -0.56
C ILE A 13 7.74 10.97 0.54
N ASP A 14 6.68 10.78 1.32
CA ASP A 14 6.36 11.63 2.47
C ASP A 14 7.34 11.46 3.64
N LYS A 15 7.98 10.30 3.75
CA LYS A 15 8.99 10.05 4.80
C LYS A 15 10.31 10.76 4.52
N ILE A 16 10.57 11.08 3.25
CA ILE A 16 11.74 11.86 2.84
C ILE A 16 11.43 13.35 2.69
N ALA A 17 10.14 13.74 2.68
CA ALA A 17 9.69 15.11 2.71
C ALA A 17 9.62 15.58 4.16
N GLY A 18 10.36 16.59 4.56
CA GLY A 18 10.26 17.15 5.90
C GLY A 18 11.44 18.05 6.26
N HIS A 19 11.15 19.05 7.09
CA HIS A 19 12.15 19.98 7.59
C HIS A 19 13.04 19.36 8.67
N GLU A 20 14.30 19.75 8.67
CA GLU A 20 15.27 19.50 9.75
C GLU A 20 14.73 20.04 11.07
N GLY A 21 14.45 19.16 12.03
CA GLY A 21 13.91 19.58 13.33
C GLY A 21 14.07 18.59 14.49
N THR A 22 14.69 17.44 14.31
CA THR A 22 14.93 16.50 15.40
C THR A 22 16.39 16.03 15.44
N HIS A 23 17.04 16.26 16.58
CA HIS A 23 18.42 15.87 16.85
C HIS A 23 18.56 14.34 16.86
N GLY A 24 19.26 13.79 15.88
CA GLY A 24 19.73 12.41 15.77
C GLY A 24 20.69 12.28 14.58
N PRO A 25 21.49 11.22 14.44
CA PRO A 25 22.32 10.99 13.25
C PRO A 25 21.39 10.64 12.08
N ASP A 26 20.77 11.66 11.54
CA ASP A 26 19.84 11.55 10.42
C ASP A 26 20.62 11.55 9.11
N VAL A 27 20.46 10.49 8.35
CA VAL A 27 20.65 10.56 6.90
C VAL A 27 19.73 11.69 6.46
N SER A 28 20.32 12.81 6.04
CA SER A 28 19.59 14.00 5.65
C SER A 28 18.49 13.61 4.67
N ARG A 29 17.22 13.84 5.03
CA ARG A 29 16.06 13.54 4.17
C ARG A 29 16.22 14.19 2.80
N GLU A 30 16.82 15.37 2.76
CA GLU A 30 17.21 16.08 1.55
C GLU A 30 18.30 15.32 0.76
N GLY A 31 19.24 14.66 1.43
CA GLY A 31 20.24 13.80 0.78
C GLY A 31 19.60 12.66 0.01
N VAL A 32 18.64 11.97 0.60
CA VAL A 32 17.90 10.89 -0.07
C VAL A 32 17.12 11.41 -1.28
N GLN A 33 16.51 12.58 -1.18
CA GLN A 33 15.83 13.21 -2.32
C GLN A 33 16.80 13.52 -3.46
N ARG A 34 17.99 14.00 -3.15
CA ARG A 34 19.05 14.29 -4.14
C ARG A 34 19.62 13.03 -4.77
N ASP A 35 19.68 11.92 -4.02
CA ASP A 35 20.15 10.62 -4.56
C ASP A 35 19.15 9.99 -5.55
N ILE A 36 17.85 10.24 -5.35
CA ILE A 36 16.79 9.77 -6.25
C ILE A 36 16.70 10.61 -7.51
N LEU A 37 17.03 11.88 -7.43
CA LEU A 37 16.86 12.86 -8.51
C LEU A 37 17.48 12.41 -9.84
N PRO A 38 18.75 11.93 -9.92
CA PRO A 38 19.33 11.46 -11.17
C PRO A 38 18.54 10.33 -11.83
N ILE A 39 17.93 9.45 -11.02
CA ILE A 39 17.13 8.32 -11.52
C ILE A 39 15.87 8.83 -12.20
N VAL A 40 15.21 9.82 -11.60
CA VAL A 40 13.97 10.42 -12.12
C VAL A 40 14.27 11.34 -13.31
N GLU A 41 15.43 11.98 -13.34
CA GLU A 41 15.86 12.87 -14.44
C GLU A 41 16.32 12.14 -15.69
N GLY A 42 16.69 10.87 -15.56
CA GLY A 42 17.22 10.05 -16.64
C GLY A 42 18.71 9.79 -16.47
N THR A 43 19.04 8.55 -16.17
CA THR A 43 20.42 8.10 -16.03
C THR A 43 20.55 6.64 -16.50
N THR A 44 21.77 6.19 -16.57
CA THR A 44 22.08 4.78 -16.88
C THR A 44 22.38 4.06 -15.59
N VAL A 45 21.54 3.08 -15.26
CA VAL A 45 21.67 2.25 -14.06
C VAL A 45 22.12 0.86 -14.44
N ASN A 46 23.17 0.38 -13.77
CA ASN A 46 23.63 -1.00 -13.93
C ASN A 46 22.88 -1.91 -12.95
N THR A 47 22.10 -2.85 -13.48
CA THR A 47 21.31 -3.79 -12.71
C THR A 47 21.80 -5.23 -12.88
N LYS A 48 21.35 -6.15 -12.01
CA LYS A 48 21.63 -7.60 -12.15
C LYS A 48 21.15 -8.20 -13.49
N HIS A 49 20.25 -7.50 -14.19
CA HIS A 49 19.70 -7.93 -15.48
C HIS A 49 20.28 -7.15 -16.67
N GLY A 50 21.27 -6.30 -16.44
CA GLY A 50 21.93 -5.49 -17.48
C GLY A 50 21.77 -3.99 -17.24
N ILE A 51 22.19 -3.23 -18.22
CA ILE A 51 22.17 -1.76 -18.18
C ILE A 51 20.79 -1.26 -18.58
N VAL A 52 20.20 -0.42 -17.73
CA VAL A 52 18.88 0.19 -17.95
C VAL A 52 19.03 1.72 -17.99
N LYS A 53 18.45 2.33 -19.03
CA LYS A 53 18.28 3.79 -19.11
C LYS A 53 16.93 4.18 -18.55
N THR A 54 16.90 5.17 -17.67
CA THR A 54 15.67 5.59 -16.97
C THR A 54 14.91 6.70 -17.69
N ASP A 55 15.42 7.22 -18.82
CA ASP A 55 14.83 8.33 -19.58
C ASP A 55 13.39 8.09 -20.04
N HIS A 56 13.00 6.82 -20.23
CA HIS A 56 11.69 6.43 -20.75
C HIS A 56 10.83 5.70 -19.71
N ILE A 57 11.16 5.81 -18.43
CA ILE A 57 10.41 5.19 -17.33
C ILE A 57 9.41 6.21 -16.78
N LEU A 58 8.15 5.79 -16.64
CA LEU A 58 7.16 6.56 -15.90
C LEU A 58 7.38 6.33 -14.40
N PHE A 59 7.65 7.42 -13.69
CA PHE A 59 7.76 7.39 -12.23
C PHE A 59 6.45 7.83 -11.59
N VAL A 60 5.96 7.04 -10.66
CA VAL A 60 4.79 7.35 -9.84
C VAL A 60 5.23 7.31 -8.39
N ALA A 61 5.08 8.44 -7.70
CA ALA A 61 5.38 8.56 -6.28
C ALA A 61 4.09 8.56 -5.46
N ALA A 62 4.09 7.87 -4.34
CA ALA A 62 2.97 7.86 -3.40
C ALA A 62 3.46 8.20 -1.99
N GLY A 63 2.63 8.85 -1.20
CA GLY A 63 2.90 9.20 0.18
C GLY A 63 1.62 9.62 0.90
N ALA A 64 1.58 9.40 2.20
CA ALA A 64 0.42 9.76 3.02
C ALA A 64 0.41 11.24 3.45
N PHE A 65 1.57 11.90 3.47
CA PHE A 65 1.75 13.32 3.78
C PHE A 65 1.01 13.81 5.04
N HIS A 66 0.96 13.00 6.09
CA HIS A 66 0.31 13.37 7.36
C HIS A 66 1.06 14.48 8.11
N VAL A 67 2.39 14.47 8.05
CA VAL A 67 3.26 15.43 8.78
C VAL A 67 3.92 16.41 7.80
N ALA A 68 4.39 15.93 6.67
CA ALA A 68 5.00 16.73 5.61
C ALA A 68 3.97 17.05 4.50
N LYS A 69 4.28 18.03 3.68
CA LYS A 69 3.46 18.38 2.50
C LYS A 69 4.27 18.09 1.23
N PRO A 70 3.63 17.86 0.07
CA PRO A 70 4.33 17.77 -1.20
C PRO A 70 5.21 19.00 -1.52
N ALA A 71 4.87 20.15 -0.93
CA ALA A 71 5.66 21.39 -1.04
C ALA A 71 6.96 21.38 -0.24
N ASP A 72 7.14 20.42 0.68
CA ASP A 72 8.35 20.26 1.49
C ASP A 72 9.42 19.39 0.79
N LEU A 73 9.09 18.86 -0.39
CA LEU A 73 10.09 18.25 -1.27
C LEU A 73 10.99 19.31 -1.90
N ILE A 74 12.24 18.94 -2.24
CA ILE A 74 13.13 19.85 -2.94
C ILE A 74 12.53 20.31 -4.27
N PRO A 75 12.76 21.57 -4.69
CA PRO A 75 12.14 22.15 -5.90
C PRO A 75 12.34 21.31 -7.15
N GLU A 76 13.51 20.68 -7.29
CA GLU A 76 13.86 19.83 -8.42
C GLU A 76 12.93 18.61 -8.52
N LEU A 77 12.65 17.93 -7.40
CA LEU A 77 11.70 16.82 -7.37
C LEU A 77 10.27 17.29 -7.61
N GLN A 78 9.88 18.43 -7.07
CA GLN A 78 8.56 19.00 -7.35
C GLN A 78 8.35 19.23 -8.85
N GLY A 79 9.39 19.69 -9.55
CA GLY A 79 9.39 19.89 -11.00
C GLY A 79 9.27 18.58 -11.80
N ARG A 80 9.76 17.46 -11.24
CA ARG A 80 9.70 16.14 -11.88
C ARG A 80 8.39 15.38 -11.59
N PHE A 81 7.66 15.78 -10.54
CA PHE A 81 6.33 15.29 -10.21
C PHE A 81 5.27 16.41 -10.28
N PRO A 82 5.03 16.95 -11.48
CA PRO A 82 4.15 18.13 -11.65
C PRO A 82 2.66 17.77 -11.46
N ILE A 83 2.30 16.51 -11.75
CA ILE A 83 0.92 16.05 -11.62
C ILE A 83 0.73 15.50 -10.21
N ARG A 84 -0.19 16.11 -9.47
CA ARG A 84 -0.55 15.71 -8.11
C ARG A 84 -2.00 15.26 -8.11
N VAL A 85 -2.24 14.10 -7.51
CA VAL A 85 -3.57 13.52 -7.37
C VAL A 85 -3.78 13.20 -5.89
N GLU A 86 -4.82 13.73 -5.31
CA GLU A 86 -5.27 13.38 -3.98
C GLU A 86 -6.27 12.23 -4.10
N LEU A 87 -6.03 11.16 -3.35
CA LEU A 87 -6.91 10.00 -3.33
C LEU A 87 -7.91 10.15 -2.19
N GLU A 88 -9.18 9.91 -2.50
CA GLU A 88 -10.24 9.88 -1.50
C GLU A 88 -10.12 8.61 -0.62
N PRO A 89 -10.48 8.70 0.66
CA PRO A 89 -10.53 7.53 1.53
C PRO A 89 -11.56 6.51 1.00
N LEU A 90 -11.26 5.22 1.17
CA LEU A 90 -12.16 4.14 0.78
C LEU A 90 -13.35 4.09 1.74
N GLY A 91 -14.55 4.09 1.19
CA GLY A 91 -15.80 3.89 1.91
C GLY A 91 -16.27 2.43 1.88
N THR A 92 -17.43 2.18 2.47
CA THR A 92 -18.03 0.83 2.55
C THR A 92 -18.27 0.21 1.17
N ALA A 93 -18.76 1.02 0.22
CA ALA A 93 -19.03 0.52 -1.15
C ALA A 93 -17.76 0.05 -1.86
N GLU A 94 -16.65 0.80 -1.72
CA GLU A 94 -15.35 0.43 -2.27
C GLU A 94 -14.82 -0.84 -1.61
N PHE A 95 -14.99 -0.99 -0.30
CA PHE A 95 -14.60 -2.22 0.41
C PHE A 95 -15.39 -3.44 -0.05
N VAL A 96 -16.70 -3.33 -0.26
CA VAL A 96 -17.52 -4.43 -0.82
C VAL A 96 -16.99 -4.83 -2.21
N ARG A 97 -16.68 -3.85 -3.06
CA ARG A 97 -16.11 -4.11 -4.38
C ARG A 97 -14.76 -4.80 -4.30
N ILE A 98 -13.87 -4.35 -3.41
CA ILE A 98 -12.55 -4.98 -3.19
C ILE A 98 -12.69 -6.43 -2.71
N LEU A 99 -13.68 -6.72 -1.87
CA LEU A 99 -13.93 -8.06 -1.35
C LEU A 99 -14.50 -9.01 -2.41
N THR A 100 -15.19 -8.52 -3.45
CA THR A 100 -15.98 -9.35 -4.36
C THR A 100 -15.47 -9.37 -5.79
N GLU A 101 -15.13 -8.21 -6.39
CA GLU A 101 -14.86 -8.06 -7.82
C GLU A 101 -13.54 -8.70 -8.28
N PRO A 102 -12.38 -8.55 -7.59
CA PRO A 102 -11.11 -9.06 -8.07
C PRO A 102 -11.13 -10.58 -8.27
N ARG A 103 -10.39 -11.08 -9.27
CA ARG A 103 -10.24 -12.53 -9.50
C ARG A 103 -9.69 -13.24 -8.25
N GLY A 104 -8.70 -12.63 -7.59
CA GLY A 104 -8.14 -13.08 -6.32
C GLY A 104 -8.65 -12.24 -5.16
N SER A 105 -9.96 -12.02 -5.04
CA SER A 105 -10.51 -11.26 -3.91
C SER A 105 -10.22 -11.95 -2.59
N LEU A 106 -10.13 -11.17 -1.52
CA LEU A 106 -9.78 -11.66 -0.18
C LEU A 106 -10.71 -12.78 0.28
N VAL A 107 -12.02 -12.65 0.01
CA VAL A 107 -13.02 -13.67 0.27
C VAL A 107 -12.64 -15.02 -0.40
N LYS A 108 -12.30 -14.98 -1.69
CA LYS A 108 -11.91 -16.19 -2.43
C LYS A 108 -10.60 -16.80 -1.92
N GLN A 109 -9.66 -15.95 -1.48
CA GLN A 109 -8.40 -16.42 -0.90
C GLN A 109 -8.64 -17.20 0.40
N TYR A 110 -9.46 -16.68 1.32
CA TYR A 110 -9.80 -17.38 2.55
C TYR A 110 -10.62 -18.65 2.32
N MET A 111 -11.58 -18.61 1.37
CA MET A 111 -12.31 -19.83 0.98
C MET A 111 -11.35 -20.90 0.46
N ALA A 112 -10.41 -20.54 -0.42
CA ALA A 112 -9.43 -21.49 -0.94
C ALA A 112 -8.47 -22.00 0.15
N LEU A 113 -8.06 -21.12 1.07
CA LEU A 113 -7.17 -21.48 2.18
C LEU A 113 -7.82 -22.52 3.10
N LEU A 114 -9.05 -22.28 3.58
CA LEU A 114 -9.75 -23.21 4.46
C LEU A 114 -10.16 -24.50 3.76
N ALA A 115 -10.40 -24.46 2.45
CA ALA A 115 -10.64 -25.66 1.66
C ALA A 115 -9.43 -26.62 1.64
N THR A 116 -8.20 -26.13 1.84
CA THR A 116 -7.01 -27.01 1.97
C THR A 116 -7.02 -27.82 3.27
N GLU A 117 -7.70 -27.32 4.29
CA GLU A 117 -7.91 -28.01 5.57
C GLU A 117 -9.21 -28.83 5.58
N GLY A 118 -9.90 -28.92 4.43
CA GLY A 118 -11.14 -29.69 4.31
C GLY A 118 -12.40 -28.94 4.74
N LEU A 119 -12.31 -27.65 5.07
CA LEU A 119 -13.44 -26.84 5.48
C LEU A 119 -14.06 -26.09 4.29
N GLU A 120 -15.37 -26.18 4.13
CA GLU A 120 -16.12 -25.40 3.16
C GLU A 120 -16.63 -24.10 3.79
N LEU A 121 -15.95 -23.00 3.47
CA LEU A 121 -16.33 -21.66 3.92
C LEU A 121 -17.19 -20.97 2.85
N SER A 122 -18.29 -20.35 3.25
CA SER A 122 -19.08 -19.48 2.41
C SER A 122 -19.37 -18.15 3.10
N PHE A 123 -19.49 -17.08 2.32
CA PHE A 123 -19.85 -15.77 2.83
C PHE A 123 -21.20 -15.35 2.27
N ASP A 124 -22.14 -15.12 3.17
CA ASP A 124 -23.40 -14.48 2.81
C ASP A 124 -23.15 -13.02 2.39
N PRO A 125 -23.91 -12.46 1.42
CA PRO A 125 -23.77 -11.05 1.03
C PRO A 125 -23.85 -10.08 2.22
N SER A 126 -24.73 -10.34 3.18
CA SER A 126 -24.84 -9.52 4.40
C SER A 126 -23.59 -9.58 5.29
N ALA A 127 -22.87 -10.70 5.29
CA ALA A 127 -21.60 -10.82 5.99
C ALA A 127 -20.49 -9.97 5.31
N ILE A 128 -20.48 -9.95 3.97
CA ILE A 128 -19.54 -9.11 3.20
C ILE A 128 -19.80 -7.63 3.50
N ASP A 129 -21.07 -7.21 3.46
CA ASP A 129 -21.46 -5.84 3.79
C ASP A 129 -21.02 -5.47 5.22
N ARG A 130 -21.21 -6.37 6.17
CA ARG A 130 -20.82 -6.16 7.56
C ARG A 130 -19.32 -6.06 7.76
N VAL A 131 -18.52 -6.87 7.07
CA VAL A 131 -17.04 -6.77 7.07
C VAL A 131 -16.59 -5.43 6.51
N ALA A 132 -17.20 -4.98 5.41
CA ALA A 132 -16.91 -3.69 4.80
C ALA A 132 -17.26 -2.50 5.74
N GLU A 133 -18.43 -2.53 6.39
CA GLU A 133 -18.83 -1.53 7.39
C GLU A 133 -17.85 -1.47 8.57
N LEU A 134 -17.46 -2.64 9.11
CA LEU A 134 -16.50 -2.71 10.22
C LEU A 134 -15.14 -2.15 9.80
N ALA A 135 -14.66 -2.48 8.61
CA ALA A 135 -13.40 -1.96 8.09
C ALA A 135 -13.43 -0.43 7.93
N THR A 136 -14.53 0.11 7.41
CA THR A 136 -14.75 1.56 7.32
C THR A 136 -14.73 2.20 8.69
N LEU A 137 -15.54 1.69 9.62
CA LEU A 137 -15.65 2.22 10.96
C LEU A 137 -14.32 2.23 11.73
N VAL A 138 -13.53 1.18 11.58
CA VAL A 138 -12.21 1.09 12.23
C VAL A 138 -11.22 2.06 11.59
N ASN A 139 -11.23 2.23 10.26
CA ASN A 139 -10.39 3.23 9.58
C ASN A 139 -10.75 4.68 9.96
N GLU A 140 -12.04 4.96 10.26
CA GLU A 140 -12.48 6.27 10.74
C GLU A 140 -12.05 6.56 12.18
N ARG A 141 -12.01 5.52 13.03
CA ARG A 141 -11.72 5.66 14.47
C ARG A 141 -10.24 5.53 14.82
N THR A 142 -9.46 4.95 13.94
CA THR A 142 -8.04 4.71 14.13
C THR A 142 -7.25 5.28 12.95
N GLU A 143 -5.99 4.91 12.82
CA GLU A 143 -5.20 5.25 11.63
C GLU A 143 -5.81 4.60 10.37
N ASN A 144 -6.07 5.41 9.35
CA ASN A 144 -6.58 4.94 8.08
C ASN A 144 -5.48 4.24 7.30
N ILE A 145 -5.53 2.90 7.26
CA ILE A 145 -4.60 2.05 6.50
C ILE A 145 -5.20 1.53 5.18
N GLY A 146 -6.32 2.13 4.74
CA GLY A 146 -6.99 1.79 3.50
C GLY A 146 -7.45 0.33 3.45
N ALA A 147 -7.29 -0.30 2.28
CA ALA A 147 -7.74 -1.68 2.04
C ALA A 147 -7.03 -2.75 2.89
N ARG A 148 -5.87 -2.46 3.48
CA ARG A 148 -5.19 -3.38 4.42
C ARG A 148 -6.05 -3.69 5.64
N ARG A 149 -6.98 -2.79 6.00
CA ARG A 149 -7.93 -3.01 7.08
C ARG A 149 -8.79 -4.26 6.87
N LEU A 150 -9.13 -4.59 5.63
CA LEU A 150 -9.90 -5.79 5.31
C LEU A 150 -9.17 -7.08 5.73
N HIS A 151 -7.84 -7.15 5.52
CA HIS A 151 -7.05 -8.30 5.99
C HIS A 151 -7.14 -8.43 7.52
N THR A 152 -6.91 -7.34 8.26
CA THR A 152 -6.98 -7.35 9.73
C THR A 152 -8.35 -7.77 10.24
N VAL A 153 -9.44 -7.31 9.60
CA VAL A 153 -10.80 -7.67 10.00
C VAL A 153 -11.09 -9.13 9.67
N MET A 154 -10.69 -9.61 8.48
CA MET A 154 -10.89 -11.00 8.06
C MET A 154 -10.06 -11.97 8.91
N GLU A 155 -8.80 -11.66 9.18
CA GLU A 155 -7.95 -12.44 10.08
C GLU A 155 -8.61 -12.59 11.44
N LYS A 156 -9.08 -11.49 12.02
CA LYS A 156 -9.71 -11.50 13.34
C LYS A 156 -11.05 -12.25 13.35
N LEU A 157 -11.80 -12.19 12.25
CA LEU A 157 -13.05 -12.92 12.09
C LEU A 157 -12.85 -14.43 11.98
N LEU A 158 -11.79 -14.86 11.30
CA LEU A 158 -11.52 -16.26 10.98
C LEU A 158 -10.44 -16.90 11.89
N ASP A 159 -9.90 -16.15 12.85
CA ASP A 159 -8.82 -16.57 13.74
C ASP A 159 -9.14 -17.90 14.45
N GLU A 160 -10.30 -17.96 15.08
CA GLU A 160 -10.78 -19.11 15.82
C GLU A 160 -11.05 -20.33 14.90
N ILE A 161 -11.74 -20.09 13.79
CA ILE A 161 -12.05 -21.14 12.79
C ILE A 161 -10.76 -21.68 12.16
N SER A 162 -9.80 -20.81 11.84
CA SER A 162 -8.53 -21.22 11.24
C SER A 162 -7.66 -22.03 12.20
N PHE A 163 -7.77 -21.75 13.50
CA PHE A 163 -7.03 -22.48 14.53
C PHE A 163 -7.60 -23.89 14.77
N GLU A 164 -8.93 -24.02 14.73
CA GLU A 164 -9.62 -25.29 14.98
C GLU A 164 -9.73 -26.16 13.71
N ALA A 165 -9.53 -25.58 12.53
CA ALA A 165 -9.67 -26.25 11.23
C ALA A 165 -9.00 -27.63 11.12
N PRO A 166 -7.75 -27.84 11.58
CA PRO A 166 -7.08 -29.13 11.47
C PRO A 166 -7.69 -30.24 12.35
N ASP A 167 -8.45 -29.84 13.37
CA ASP A 167 -9.03 -30.76 14.36
C ASP A 167 -10.54 -31.04 14.13
N MET A 168 -11.17 -30.40 13.14
CA MET A 168 -12.55 -30.58 12.72
C MET A 168 -12.69 -31.67 11.67
#